data_a4dab9e8e1f9c9265e9f75f84ddbe49b
#
_entry.id   a4dab9e8e1f9c9265e9f75f84ddbe49b
#
_cell.length_a   1.000
_cell.length_b   1.000
_cell.length_c   1.000
_cell.angle_alpha   90.00
_cell.angle_beta   90.00
_cell.angle_gamma   90.00
#
_symmetry.space_group_name_H-M   'P 1'
#
loop_
_entity.id
_entity.type
_entity.pdbx_description
1 polymer ?
#
loop_
_entity_poly.entity_id
_entity_poly.type
_entity_poly.pdbx_seq_one_letter_code
_entity_poly.pdbx_strand_id
1 'polypeptide(L)'
;MVAKVANIADHNPQIKAMEQIFAQQKRAYAAHPMPTADERINLIKRLKPALLQHQDALVAAVNRDFGSRCTSETLFAELISLVEAIKYYSKHISKWMRPARRHVPFSLRPAQATVIYQP
;
A
#
# COMPACT_ATOMS: atom_id res chain seq x y z
N MET A 1 18.39 30.80 28.60
CA MET A 1 17.07 30.26 28.97
C MET A 1 16.33 29.92 27.67
N VAL A 2 16.42 28.65 27.22
CA VAL A 2 15.83 28.24 25.94
C VAL A 2 14.36 27.91 26.23
N ALA A 3 13.45 28.67 25.67
CA ALA A 3 12.00 28.42 25.80
C ALA A 3 11.71 27.03 25.21
N LYS A 4 11.16 26.14 26.02
CA LYS A 4 10.66 24.83 25.62
C LYS A 4 9.49 25.09 24.66
N VAL A 5 9.73 24.91 23.37
CA VAL A 5 8.64 24.98 22.38
C VAL A 5 7.64 23.90 22.77
N ALA A 6 6.47 24.32 23.25
CA ALA A 6 5.38 23.41 23.57
C ALA A 6 5.02 22.66 22.29
N ASN A 7 5.13 21.34 22.35
CA ASN A 7 4.86 20.48 21.20
C ASN A 7 3.36 20.58 20.88
N ILE A 8 3.00 21.24 19.78
CA ILE A 8 1.61 21.47 19.34
C ILE A 8 0.84 20.14 19.25
N ALA A 9 1.57 19.03 19.05
CA ALA A 9 1.00 17.67 19.05
C ALA A 9 0.37 17.27 20.41
N ASP A 10 0.88 17.76 21.54
CA ASP A 10 0.42 17.33 22.87
C ASP A 10 -1.00 17.79 23.22
N HIS A 11 -1.54 18.76 22.49
CA HIS A 11 -2.85 19.38 22.79
C HIS A 11 -3.93 19.08 21.74
N ASN A 12 -3.60 18.40 20.62
CA ASN A 12 -4.56 18.07 19.58
C ASN A 12 -5.03 16.60 19.67
N PRO A 13 -6.29 16.33 20.03
CA PRO A 13 -6.81 14.96 20.16
C PRO A 13 -6.75 14.16 18.85
N GLN A 14 -6.81 14.82 17.69
CA GLN A 14 -6.70 14.16 16.38
C GLN A 14 -5.27 13.66 16.14
N ILE A 15 -4.25 14.43 16.54
CA ILE A 15 -2.84 14.01 16.43
C ILE A 15 -2.58 12.82 17.34
N LYS A 16 -3.07 12.83 18.58
CA LYS A 16 -2.96 11.68 19.49
C LYS A 16 -3.62 10.42 18.94
N ALA A 17 -4.82 10.56 18.38
CA ALA A 17 -5.50 9.43 17.74
C ALA A 17 -4.70 8.87 16.56
N MET A 18 -4.12 9.74 15.73
CA MET A 18 -3.28 9.36 14.61
C MET A 18 -2.00 8.64 15.07
N GLU A 19 -1.33 9.12 16.11
CA GLU A 19 -0.15 8.49 16.71
C GLU A 19 -0.47 7.10 17.28
N GLN A 20 -1.64 6.94 17.91
CA GLN A 20 -2.10 5.64 18.40
C GLN A 20 -2.33 4.65 17.26
N ILE A 21 -3.00 5.08 16.17
CA ILE A 21 -3.22 4.26 14.97
C ILE A 21 -1.88 3.88 14.35
N PHE A 22 -0.95 4.82 14.22
CA PHE A 22 0.39 4.56 13.70
C PHE A 22 1.15 3.53 14.54
N ALA A 23 1.10 3.67 15.87
CA ALA A 23 1.73 2.71 16.78
C ALA A 23 1.11 1.31 16.68
N GLN A 24 -0.20 1.20 16.48
CA GLN A 24 -0.89 -0.07 16.24
C GLN A 24 -0.45 -0.71 14.91
N GLN A 25 -0.39 0.08 13.83
CA GLN A 25 0.07 -0.39 12.51
C GLN A 25 1.51 -0.88 12.57
N LYS A 26 2.40 -0.14 13.26
CA LYS A 26 3.80 -0.53 13.44
C LYS A 26 3.95 -1.85 14.21
N ARG A 27 3.14 -2.07 15.26
CA ARG A 27 3.12 -3.35 15.99
C ARG A 27 2.60 -4.49 15.11
N ALA A 28 1.51 -4.26 14.37
CA ALA A 28 0.97 -5.27 13.46
C ALA A 28 1.97 -5.66 12.38
N TYR A 29 2.67 -4.68 11.80
CA TYR A 29 3.75 -4.94 10.85
C TYR A 29 4.89 -5.74 11.47
N ALA A 30 5.34 -5.37 12.67
CA ALA A 30 6.43 -6.08 13.36
C ALA A 30 6.06 -7.53 13.71
N ALA A 31 4.78 -7.81 13.98
CA ALA A 31 4.29 -9.15 14.24
C ALA A 31 4.24 -10.04 12.98
N HIS A 32 4.06 -9.44 11.79
CA HIS A 32 3.96 -10.16 10.51
C HIS A 32 4.59 -9.35 9.35
N PRO A 33 5.92 -9.18 9.37
CA PRO A 33 6.61 -8.28 8.44
C PRO A 33 6.69 -8.80 6.99
N MET A 34 6.48 -10.11 6.80
CA MET A 34 6.64 -10.79 5.51
C MET A 34 5.39 -11.59 5.13
N PRO A 35 4.26 -10.92 4.79
CA PRO A 35 3.08 -11.64 4.32
C PRO A 35 3.41 -12.46 3.07
N THR A 36 2.82 -13.64 2.99
CA THR A 36 2.97 -14.54 1.83
C THR A 36 2.38 -13.94 0.55
N ALA A 37 2.76 -14.49 -0.61
CA ALA A 37 2.18 -14.06 -1.87
C ALA A 37 0.66 -14.23 -1.91
N ASP A 38 0.13 -15.33 -1.34
CA ASP A 38 -1.30 -15.60 -1.31
C ASP A 38 -2.06 -14.63 -0.42
N GLU A 39 -1.52 -14.28 0.74
CA GLU A 39 -2.10 -13.25 1.62
C GLU A 39 -2.17 -11.90 0.91
N ARG A 40 -1.09 -11.49 0.22
CA ARG A 40 -1.06 -10.24 -0.56
C ARG A 40 -2.05 -10.26 -1.72
N ILE A 41 -2.12 -11.37 -2.46
CA ILE A 41 -3.07 -11.53 -3.56
C ILE A 41 -4.50 -11.45 -3.05
N ASN A 42 -4.81 -12.08 -1.91
CA ASN A 42 -6.13 -12.04 -1.31
C ASN A 42 -6.51 -10.64 -0.86
N LEU A 43 -5.58 -9.89 -0.26
CA LEU A 43 -5.80 -8.48 0.10
C LEU A 43 -6.07 -7.61 -1.12
N ILE A 44 -5.26 -7.73 -2.18
CA ILE A 44 -5.42 -6.98 -3.43
C ILE A 44 -6.77 -7.32 -4.10
N LYS A 45 -7.14 -8.60 -4.15
CA LYS A 45 -8.43 -9.02 -4.75
C LYS A 45 -9.65 -8.45 -4.01
N ARG A 46 -9.55 -8.20 -2.70
CA ARG A 46 -10.64 -7.59 -1.92
C ARG A 46 -10.92 -6.13 -2.30
N LEU A 47 -9.96 -5.44 -2.90
CA LEU A 47 -10.15 -4.06 -3.37
C LEU A 47 -11.17 -3.97 -4.49
N LYS A 48 -11.24 -4.95 -5.40
CA LYS A 48 -12.15 -4.91 -6.55
C LYS A 48 -13.62 -4.80 -6.13
N PRO A 49 -14.17 -5.70 -5.30
CA PRO A 49 -15.57 -5.57 -4.86
C PRO A 49 -15.81 -4.28 -4.06
N ALA A 50 -14.86 -3.84 -3.25
CA ALA A 50 -14.98 -2.57 -2.52
C ALA A 50 -15.06 -1.36 -3.47
N LEU A 51 -14.23 -1.31 -4.51
CA LEU A 51 -14.28 -0.26 -5.53
C LEU A 51 -15.61 -0.24 -6.27
N LEU A 52 -16.11 -1.42 -6.67
CA LEU A 52 -17.39 -1.54 -7.38
C LEU A 52 -18.57 -1.17 -6.48
N GLN A 53 -18.53 -1.52 -5.21
CA GLN A 53 -19.57 -1.16 -4.25
C GLN A 53 -19.64 0.35 -4.00
N HIS A 54 -18.52 1.05 -4.06
CA HIS A 54 -18.41 2.47 -3.78
C HIS A 54 -18.25 3.35 -5.04
N GLN A 55 -18.41 2.77 -6.25
CA GLN A 55 -18.10 3.48 -7.49
C GLN A 55 -18.86 4.81 -7.64
N ASP A 56 -20.16 4.84 -7.34
CA ASP A 56 -20.98 6.04 -7.51
C ASP A 56 -20.55 7.15 -6.52
N ALA A 57 -20.23 6.77 -5.29
CA ALA A 57 -19.72 7.70 -4.29
C ALA A 57 -18.34 8.26 -4.67
N LEU A 58 -17.46 7.43 -5.23
CA LEU A 58 -16.15 7.83 -5.72
C LEU A 58 -16.27 8.78 -6.91
N VAL A 59 -17.13 8.46 -7.89
CA VAL A 59 -17.41 9.33 -9.04
C VAL A 59 -17.96 10.68 -8.58
N ALA A 60 -18.91 10.69 -7.66
CA ALA A 60 -19.46 11.92 -7.11
C ALA A 60 -18.44 12.76 -6.35
N ALA A 61 -17.51 12.12 -5.61
CA ALA A 61 -16.43 12.81 -4.91
C ALA A 61 -15.46 13.47 -5.90
N VAL A 62 -15.00 12.73 -6.90
CA VAL A 62 -14.09 13.22 -7.94
C VAL A 62 -14.74 14.36 -8.73
N ASN A 63 -16.02 14.24 -9.07
CA ASN A 63 -16.73 15.32 -9.77
C ASN A 63 -16.82 16.60 -8.93
N ARG A 64 -17.04 16.50 -7.63
CA ARG A 64 -17.02 17.66 -6.72
C ARG A 64 -15.64 18.33 -6.65
N ASP A 65 -14.59 17.53 -6.59
CA ASP A 65 -13.22 18.06 -6.46
C ASP A 65 -12.75 18.77 -7.74
N PHE A 66 -13.14 18.26 -8.89
CA PHE A 66 -12.80 18.84 -10.20
C PHE A 66 -13.86 19.84 -10.70
N GLY A 67 -15.03 19.91 -10.09
CA GLY A 67 -16.11 20.88 -10.39
C GLY A 67 -17.01 20.51 -11.58
N SER A 68 -16.53 19.75 -12.58
CA SER A 68 -17.30 19.44 -13.79
C SER A 68 -16.79 18.21 -14.55
N ARG A 69 -16.16 17.28 -13.89
CA ARG A 69 -15.62 16.07 -14.55
C ARG A 69 -16.74 15.10 -14.94
N CYS A 70 -16.71 14.63 -16.18
CA CYS A 70 -17.69 13.69 -16.68
C CYS A 70 -17.61 12.35 -15.93
N THR A 71 -18.77 11.78 -15.56
CA THR A 71 -18.88 10.46 -14.93
C THR A 71 -18.18 9.37 -15.74
N SER A 72 -18.39 9.34 -17.05
CA SER A 72 -17.76 8.34 -17.94
C SER A 72 -16.23 8.44 -17.94
N GLU A 73 -15.69 9.65 -17.87
CA GLU A 73 -14.25 9.87 -17.79
C GLU A 73 -13.67 9.31 -16.48
N THR A 74 -14.32 9.57 -15.35
CA THR A 74 -13.89 9.03 -14.04
C THR A 74 -13.97 7.51 -14.02
N LEU A 75 -15.06 6.92 -14.54
CA LEU A 75 -15.21 5.47 -14.63
C LEU A 75 -14.10 4.84 -15.49
N PHE A 76 -13.81 5.42 -16.64
CA PHE A 76 -12.82 4.88 -17.57
C PHE A 76 -11.38 5.10 -17.08
N ALA A 77 -11.03 6.34 -16.75
CA ALA A 77 -9.66 6.70 -16.42
C ALA A 77 -9.22 6.20 -15.03
N GLU A 78 -10.12 6.21 -14.05
CA GLU A 78 -9.76 5.88 -12.67
C GLU A 78 -10.18 4.42 -12.32
N LEU A 79 -11.48 4.10 -12.40
CA LEU A 79 -11.98 2.82 -11.88
C LEU A 79 -11.58 1.63 -12.74
N ILE A 80 -11.67 1.72 -14.06
CA ILE A 80 -11.26 0.62 -14.96
C ILE A 80 -9.76 0.39 -14.82
N SER A 81 -8.95 1.45 -14.81
CA SER A 81 -7.50 1.37 -14.63
C SER A 81 -7.12 0.68 -13.31
N LEU A 82 -7.80 0.98 -12.21
CA LEU A 82 -7.59 0.32 -10.93
C LEU A 82 -7.97 -1.17 -10.96
N VAL A 83 -9.09 -1.52 -11.61
CA VAL A 83 -9.52 -2.92 -11.76
C VAL A 83 -8.51 -3.74 -12.57
N GLU A 84 -7.99 -3.17 -13.66
CA GLU A 84 -6.95 -3.82 -14.47
C GLU A 84 -5.62 -3.93 -13.69
N ALA A 85 -5.24 -2.90 -12.91
CA ALA A 85 -4.07 -2.96 -12.04
C ALA A 85 -4.21 -4.07 -10.97
N ILE A 86 -5.36 -4.21 -10.32
CA ILE A 86 -5.65 -5.29 -9.37
C ILE A 86 -5.46 -6.65 -10.01
N LYS A 87 -5.97 -6.86 -11.21
CA LYS A 87 -5.84 -8.09 -11.99
C LYS A 87 -4.37 -8.37 -12.34
N TYR A 88 -3.68 -7.37 -12.83
CA TYR A 88 -2.27 -7.45 -13.20
C TYR A 88 -1.39 -7.79 -11.99
N TYR A 89 -1.52 -7.08 -10.87
CA TYR A 89 -0.74 -7.33 -9.66
C TYR A 89 -1.04 -8.70 -9.06
N SER A 90 -2.32 -9.10 -9.00
CA SER A 90 -2.69 -10.42 -8.51
C SER A 90 -2.05 -11.56 -9.30
N LYS A 91 -1.79 -11.36 -10.60
CA LYS A 91 -1.13 -12.34 -11.47
C LYS A 91 0.39 -12.38 -11.30
N HIS A 92 1.02 -11.24 -10.97
CA HIS A 92 2.47 -11.10 -11.04
C HIS A 92 3.18 -11.06 -9.69
N ILE A 93 2.48 -10.78 -8.59
CA ILE A 93 3.08 -10.59 -7.27
C ILE A 93 3.90 -11.79 -6.81
N SER A 94 3.44 -13.03 -7.05
CA SER A 94 4.18 -14.24 -6.71
C SER A 94 5.53 -14.34 -7.45
N LYS A 95 5.59 -13.83 -8.68
CA LYS A 95 6.83 -13.76 -9.45
C LYS A 95 7.77 -12.69 -8.89
N TRP A 96 7.23 -11.51 -8.55
CA TRP A 96 8.02 -10.39 -8.04
C TRP A 96 8.60 -10.65 -6.65
N MET A 97 7.92 -11.45 -5.84
CA MET A 97 8.38 -11.83 -4.50
C MET A 97 9.45 -12.92 -4.50
N ARG A 98 9.78 -13.51 -5.65
CA ARG A 98 10.81 -14.55 -5.71
C ARG A 98 12.19 -13.96 -5.38
N PRO A 99 12.95 -14.60 -4.47
CA PRO A 99 14.33 -14.22 -4.23
C PRO A 99 15.17 -14.30 -5.51
N ALA A 100 15.98 -13.27 -5.75
CA ALA A 100 16.85 -13.20 -6.90
C ALA A 100 18.30 -13.50 -6.50
N ARG A 101 18.86 -14.62 -6.97
CA ARG A 101 20.27 -14.96 -6.76
C ARG A 101 21.17 -13.96 -7.48
N ARG A 102 22.28 -13.63 -6.85
CA ARG A 102 23.32 -12.76 -7.41
C ARG A 102 24.63 -13.52 -7.58
N HIS A 103 25.47 -13.03 -8.48
CA HIS A 103 26.79 -13.61 -8.69
C HIS A 103 27.67 -13.47 -7.44
N VAL A 104 28.39 -14.54 -7.12
CA VAL A 104 29.40 -14.55 -6.06
C VAL A 104 30.70 -15.01 -6.69
N PRO A 105 31.79 -14.24 -6.60
CA PRO A 105 33.10 -14.62 -7.11
C PRO A 105 33.57 -15.96 -6.54
N PHE A 106 34.37 -16.68 -7.33
CA PHE A 106 34.87 -18.00 -6.93
C PHE A 106 35.61 -17.98 -5.58
N SER A 107 36.37 -16.90 -5.32
CA SER A 107 37.12 -16.70 -4.08
C SER A 107 36.27 -16.64 -2.82
N LEU A 108 34.97 -16.36 -2.96
CA LEU A 108 34.04 -16.27 -1.82
C LEU A 108 33.14 -17.52 -1.69
N ARG A 109 33.32 -18.53 -2.51
CA ARG A 109 32.57 -19.79 -2.38
C ARG A 109 32.98 -20.53 -1.09
N PRO A 110 32.02 -21.11 -0.35
CA PRO A 110 30.64 -21.47 -0.69
C PRO A 110 29.59 -20.39 -0.37
N ALA A 111 29.92 -19.12 -0.15
CA ALA A 111 28.96 -18.05 0.13
C ALA A 111 27.93 -17.93 -0.99
N GLN A 112 26.71 -17.52 -0.64
CA GLN A 112 25.62 -17.26 -1.57
C GLN A 112 25.09 -15.84 -1.34
N ALA A 113 24.81 -15.12 -2.42
CA ALA A 113 24.19 -13.81 -2.38
C ALA A 113 22.77 -13.86 -2.97
N THR A 114 21.80 -13.33 -2.25
CA THR A 114 20.40 -13.32 -2.66
C THR A 114 19.77 -11.98 -2.29
N VAL A 115 19.00 -11.41 -3.21
CA VAL A 115 18.15 -10.25 -2.96
C VAL A 115 16.76 -10.75 -2.60
N ILE A 116 16.26 -10.31 -1.44
CA ILE A 116 14.90 -10.59 -0.97
C ILE A 116 14.13 -9.27 -0.98
N TYR A 117 12.95 -9.27 -1.62
CA TYR A 117 12.08 -8.10 -1.68
C TYR A 117 11.13 -8.11 -0.48
N GLN A 118 11.33 -7.15 0.42
CA GLN A 118 10.46 -6.94 1.58
C GLN A 118 9.46 -5.81 1.30
N PRO A 119 8.26 -5.83 1.90
CA PRO A 119 7.30 -4.75 1.79
C PRO A 119 7.76 -3.50 2.53
#